data_e9a6eb1821796eeb24ee0af0a0912c02
#
_entry.id   e9a6eb1821796eeb24ee0af0a0912c02
#
_cell.length_a   1.000
_cell.length_b   1.000
_cell.length_c   1.000
_cell.angle_alpha   90.00
_cell.angle_beta   90.00
_cell.angle_gamma   90.00
#
_symmetry.space_group_name_H-M   'P 1'
#
loop_
_entity.id
_entity.type
_entity.pdbx_description
1 polymer ?
#
loop_
_entity_poly.entity_id
_entity_poly.type
_entity_poly.pdbx_seq_one_letter_code
_entity_poly.pdbx_strand_id
1 'polypeptide(L)'
;MSRYSAIIPNDVVNGDGVCVSFFVQGCPHHCPGCFNEETWDFHGGELYGPDVKWTIIKAISANNITRNFSVLGGEPLAPQNLDMTWEVIDAVRHAYPNITITLWTGYTYSMLMANPNETLLNILNTIDILVDGPFIESEKDLSLKLRGSRNQHIRVRRDNQWEIQDD
;
A
#
# COMPACT_ATOMS: atom_id res chain seq x y z
N MET A 1 16.46 7.53 -6.77
CA MET A 1 15.17 7.93 -7.35
C MET A 1 14.17 6.80 -7.18
N SER A 2 12.98 7.12 -6.72
CA SER A 2 11.93 6.12 -6.49
C SER A 2 11.37 5.58 -7.81
N ARG A 3 10.93 4.35 -7.76
CA ARG A 3 10.41 3.63 -8.93
C ARG A 3 9.11 2.91 -8.55
N TYR A 4 8.30 2.62 -9.56
CA TYR A 4 7.07 1.87 -9.38
C TYR A 4 6.99 0.73 -10.40
N SER A 5 6.21 -0.29 -10.06
CA SER A 5 6.04 -1.47 -10.91
C SER A 5 4.84 -1.34 -11.83
N ALA A 6 3.69 -0.94 -11.29
CA ALA A 6 2.45 -0.90 -12.06
C ALA A 6 1.40 0.02 -11.43
N ILE A 7 0.47 0.46 -12.27
CA ILE A 7 -0.80 1.07 -11.85
C ILE A 7 -1.90 0.21 -12.48
N ILE A 8 -2.75 -0.37 -11.64
CA ILE A 8 -3.90 -1.16 -12.10
C ILE A 8 -5.17 -0.36 -11.86
N PRO A 9 -5.83 0.15 -12.92
CA PRO A 9 -6.92 1.11 -12.76
C PRO A 9 -8.26 0.51 -12.33
N ASN A 10 -8.45 -0.80 -12.45
CA ASN A 10 -9.68 -1.48 -12.07
C ASN A 10 -9.34 -2.80 -11.38
N ASP A 11 -8.87 -2.71 -10.14
CA ASP A 11 -8.46 -3.87 -9.36
C ASP A 11 -9.56 -4.23 -8.37
N VAL A 12 -10.03 -5.47 -8.42
CA VAL A 12 -11.06 -6.00 -7.50
C VAL A 12 -10.47 -6.99 -6.50
N VAL A 13 -9.16 -7.22 -6.54
CA VAL A 13 -8.46 -8.19 -5.69
C VAL A 13 -7.77 -7.53 -4.51
N ASN A 14 -7.11 -6.39 -4.76
CA ASN A 14 -6.25 -5.75 -3.77
C ASN A 14 -6.96 -4.54 -3.15
N GLY A 15 -7.92 -4.80 -2.28
CA GLY A 15 -8.61 -3.74 -1.56
C GLY A 15 -10.09 -4.02 -1.39
N ASP A 16 -10.81 -3.01 -0.94
CA ASP A 16 -12.25 -3.08 -0.73
C ASP A 16 -12.98 -2.53 -1.96
N GLY A 17 -13.79 -3.38 -2.60
CA GLY A 17 -14.50 -3.01 -3.82
C GLY A 17 -13.56 -2.85 -5.01
N VAL A 18 -13.88 -1.91 -5.90
CA VAL A 18 -13.03 -1.59 -7.05
C VAL A 18 -12.01 -0.55 -6.64
N CYS A 19 -10.75 -0.82 -6.90
CA CYS A 19 -9.64 0.03 -6.51
C CYS A 19 -8.76 0.41 -7.69
N VAL A 20 -8.10 1.54 -7.57
CA VAL A 20 -6.86 1.82 -8.32
C VAL A 20 -5.73 1.33 -7.44
N SER A 21 -4.92 0.42 -7.93
CA SER A 21 -3.80 -0.16 -7.18
C SER A 21 -2.47 0.36 -7.72
N PHE A 22 -1.66 0.89 -6.82
CA PHE A 22 -0.32 1.40 -7.11
C PHE A 22 0.72 0.47 -6.51
N PHE A 23 1.49 -0.19 -7.38
CA PHE A 23 2.53 -1.13 -6.98
C PHE A 23 3.87 -0.42 -7.01
N VAL A 24 4.46 -0.20 -5.83
CA VAL A 24 5.80 0.39 -5.75
C VAL A 24 6.87 -0.64 -6.12
N GLN A 25 8.03 -0.17 -6.54
CA GLN A 25 9.17 -1.02 -6.89
C GLN A 25 10.23 -0.92 -5.81
N GLY A 26 10.79 -2.08 -5.43
CA GLY A 26 11.82 -2.21 -4.40
C GLY A 26 11.26 -2.71 -3.07
N CYS A 27 11.86 -3.77 -2.55
CA CYS A 27 11.47 -4.38 -1.29
C CYS A 27 12.68 -5.00 -0.59
N PRO A 28 12.98 -4.61 0.66
CA PRO A 28 14.11 -5.18 1.39
C PRO A 28 13.79 -6.52 2.08
N HIS A 29 12.53 -6.92 2.15
CA HIS A 29 12.11 -8.07 2.94
C HIS A 29 12.44 -9.42 2.29
N HIS A 30 12.27 -9.54 0.96
CA HIS A 30 12.53 -10.76 0.20
C HIS A 30 11.87 -11.99 0.84
N CYS A 31 10.58 -11.90 1.16
CA CYS A 31 9.85 -12.99 1.81
C CYS A 31 9.81 -14.23 0.91
N PRO A 32 10.19 -15.42 1.41
CA PRO A 32 10.08 -16.65 0.63
C PRO A 32 8.62 -16.87 0.21
N GLY A 33 8.40 -17.17 -1.08
CA GLY A 33 7.06 -17.39 -1.62
C GLY A 33 6.25 -16.14 -1.88
N CYS A 34 6.87 -14.96 -1.85
CA CYS A 34 6.21 -13.68 -2.11
C CYS A 34 5.46 -13.69 -3.44
N PHE A 35 4.26 -13.11 -3.47
CA PHE A 35 3.44 -13.02 -4.68
C PHE A 35 3.97 -12.02 -5.71
N ASN A 36 4.83 -11.09 -5.30
CA ASN A 36 5.31 -9.98 -6.12
C ASN A 36 6.84 -9.92 -6.18
N GLU A 37 7.51 -11.06 -6.39
CA GLU A 37 8.97 -11.12 -6.43
C GLU A 37 9.58 -10.16 -7.46
N GLU A 38 8.87 -9.90 -8.55
CA GLU A 38 9.29 -8.97 -9.59
C GLU A 38 9.43 -7.53 -9.08
N THR A 39 8.87 -7.22 -7.92
CA THR A 39 8.95 -5.89 -7.29
C THR A 39 10.10 -5.74 -6.30
N TRP A 40 10.97 -6.75 -6.13
CA TRP A 40 12.04 -6.70 -5.11
C TRP A 40 13.18 -5.76 -5.49
N ASP A 41 13.54 -5.72 -6.77
CA ASP A 41 14.70 -4.95 -7.24
C ASP A 41 14.39 -3.45 -7.23
N PHE A 42 15.12 -2.70 -6.40
CA PHE A 42 14.98 -1.24 -6.34
C PHE A 42 15.34 -0.52 -7.64
N HIS A 43 16.02 -1.17 -8.56
CA HIS A 43 16.38 -0.62 -9.86
C HIS A 43 15.46 -1.08 -10.99
N GLY A 44 14.47 -1.93 -10.68
CA GLY A 44 13.49 -2.41 -11.65
C GLY A 44 12.34 -1.42 -11.86
N GLY A 45 11.34 -1.86 -12.61
CA GLY A 45 10.14 -1.05 -12.85
C GLY A 45 10.43 0.23 -13.63
N GLU A 46 9.59 1.23 -13.42
CA GLU A 46 9.66 2.52 -14.09
C GLU A 46 9.97 3.65 -13.10
N LEU A 47 10.60 4.72 -13.60
CA LEU A 47 10.87 5.89 -12.78
C LEU A 47 9.58 6.61 -12.42
N TYR A 48 9.45 6.96 -11.12
CA TYR A 48 8.36 7.81 -10.67
C TYR A 48 8.62 9.25 -11.10
N GLY A 49 7.60 9.88 -11.64
CA GLY A 49 7.60 11.29 -12.00
C GLY A 49 6.25 11.94 -11.70
N PRO A 50 6.12 13.27 -11.83
CA PRO A 50 4.88 13.98 -11.51
C PRO A 50 3.64 13.46 -12.24
N ASP A 51 3.80 12.93 -13.44
CA ASP A 51 2.70 12.40 -14.24
C ASP A 51 2.03 11.19 -13.58
N VAL A 52 2.76 10.43 -12.78
CA VAL A 52 2.28 9.19 -12.15
C VAL A 52 1.11 9.49 -11.21
N LYS A 53 1.27 10.47 -10.32
CA LYS A 53 0.18 10.80 -9.38
C LYS A 53 -1.05 11.35 -10.10
N TRP A 54 -0.89 12.09 -11.18
CA TRP A 54 -2.02 12.57 -11.97
C TRP A 54 -2.74 11.43 -12.70
N THR A 55 -1.99 10.46 -13.20
CA THR A 55 -2.55 9.23 -13.79
C THR A 55 -3.42 8.49 -12.76
N ILE A 56 -2.93 8.35 -11.53
CA ILE A 56 -3.67 7.70 -10.43
C ILE A 56 -4.94 8.48 -10.12
N ILE A 57 -4.84 9.80 -9.94
CA ILE A 57 -5.98 10.66 -9.60
C ILE A 57 -7.08 10.57 -10.67
N LYS A 58 -6.70 10.61 -11.94
CA LYS A 58 -7.66 10.48 -13.05
C LYS A 58 -8.32 9.10 -13.07
N ALA A 59 -7.56 8.04 -12.79
CA ALA A 59 -8.08 6.68 -12.81
C ALA A 59 -9.15 6.47 -11.72
N ILE A 60 -9.00 7.09 -10.56
CA ILE A 60 -9.92 6.92 -9.43
C ILE A 60 -11.36 7.32 -9.81
N SER A 61 -11.56 8.38 -10.57
CA SER A 61 -12.90 8.84 -10.97
C SER A 61 -13.24 8.58 -12.44
N ALA A 62 -12.48 7.74 -13.13
CA ALA A 62 -12.72 7.45 -14.54
C ALA A 62 -14.13 6.87 -14.75
N ASN A 63 -14.79 7.29 -15.83
CA ASN A 63 -16.12 6.83 -16.21
C ASN A 63 -17.19 7.10 -15.14
N ASN A 64 -17.03 8.14 -14.34
CA ASN A 64 -17.94 8.52 -13.26
C ASN A 64 -18.13 7.44 -12.18
N ILE A 65 -17.17 6.53 -12.04
CA ILE A 65 -17.14 5.52 -11.00
C ILE A 65 -15.99 5.88 -10.05
N THR A 66 -16.32 6.21 -8.80
CA THR A 66 -15.30 6.50 -7.79
C THR A 66 -14.76 5.20 -7.21
N ARG A 67 -13.44 5.02 -7.31
CA ARG A 67 -12.73 3.85 -6.81
C ARG A 67 -12.00 4.18 -5.52
N ASN A 68 -11.73 3.16 -4.74
CA ASN A 68 -10.81 3.27 -3.60
C ASN A 68 -9.36 3.17 -4.10
N PHE A 69 -8.41 3.44 -3.23
CA PHE A 69 -6.99 3.45 -3.57
C PHE A 69 -6.20 2.47 -2.72
N SER A 70 -5.33 1.70 -3.37
CA SER A 70 -4.50 0.69 -2.73
C SER A 70 -3.04 0.89 -3.06
N VAL A 71 -2.18 0.81 -2.05
CA VAL A 71 -0.72 0.96 -2.19
C VAL A 71 -0.05 -0.31 -1.71
N LEU A 72 0.66 -0.97 -2.59
CA LEU A 72 1.32 -2.24 -2.32
C LEU A 72 2.49 -2.46 -3.31
N GLY A 73 2.84 -3.71 -3.56
CA GLY A 73 3.85 -4.09 -4.56
C GLY A 73 5.07 -4.63 -3.90
N GLY A 74 6.19 -3.90 -4.01
CA GLY A 74 7.36 -4.00 -3.16
C GLY A 74 7.05 -3.54 -1.75
N GLU A 75 7.89 -2.67 -1.19
CA GLU A 75 7.65 -2.16 0.17
C GLU A 75 7.40 -0.64 0.12
N PRO A 76 6.11 -0.20 0.25
CA PRO A 76 5.79 1.23 0.22
C PRO A 76 6.46 2.05 1.33
N LEU A 77 6.75 1.42 2.47
CA LEU A 77 7.31 2.09 3.65
C LEU A 77 8.82 1.90 3.78
N ALA A 78 9.47 1.29 2.79
CA ALA A 78 10.93 1.26 2.74
C ALA A 78 11.47 2.71 2.68
N PRO A 79 12.59 3.01 3.36
CA PRO A 79 13.15 4.37 3.33
C PRO A 79 13.29 4.95 1.93
N GLN A 80 13.67 4.12 0.95
CA GLN A 80 13.84 4.55 -0.44
C GLN A 80 12.53 4.93 -1.13
N ASN A 81 11.40 4.40 -0.67
CA ASN A 81 10.08 4.59 -1.27
C ASN A 81 9.19 5.57 -0.48
N LEU A 82 9.61 5.94 0.71
CA LEU A 82 8.74 6.62 1.67
C LEU A 82 8.22 7.97 1.17
N ASP A 83 9.09 8.78 0.61
CA ASP A 83 8.71 10.11 0.13
C ASP A 83 7.76 10.03 -1.07
N MET A 84 8.00 9.11 -2.00
CA MET A 84 7.10 8.85 -3.13
C MET A 84 5.72 8.40 -2.63
N THR A 85 5.71 7.45 -1.71
CA THR A 85 4.47 6.91 -1.14
C THR A 85 3.65 8.03 -0.48
N TRP A 86 4.30 8.89 0.30
CA TRP A 86 3.63 10.03 0.91
C TRP A 86 3.10 11.01 -0.14
N GLU A 87 3.90 11.36 -1.13
CA GLU A 87 3.48 12.30 -2.18
C GLU A 87 2.21 11.82 -2.89
N VAL A 88 2.15 10.53 -3.24
CA VAL A 88 1.00 9.95 -3.92
C VAL A 88 -0.23 9.91 -3.00
N ILE A 89 -0.06 9.42 -1.77
CA ILE A 89 -1.17 9.31 -0.81
C ILE A 89 -1.75 10.68 -0.47
N ASP A 90 -0.89 11.66 -0.24
CA ASP A 90 -1.31 13.03 0.07
C ASP A 90 -2.11 13.64 -1.08
N ALA A 91 -1.62 13.50 -2.32
CA ALA A 91 -2.32 14.00 -3.50
C ALA A 91 -3.67 13.31 -3.71
N VAL A 92 -3.73 12.01 -3.52
CA VAL A 92 -4.99 11.25 -3.65
C VAL A 92 -5.99 11.69 -2.58
N ARG A 93 -5.55 11.81 -1.32
CA ARG A 93 -6.44 12.23 -0.22
C ARG A 93 -6.98 13.65 -0.41
N HIS A 94 -6.17 14.56 -0.92
CA HIS A 94 -6.64 15.92 -1.22
C HIS A 94 -7.70 15.94 -2.34
N ALA A 95 -7.50 15.10 -3.37
CA ALA A 95 -8.46 15.00 -4.47
C ALA A 95 -9.75 14.27 -4.07
N TYR A 96 -9.63 13.26 -3.19
CA TYR A 96 -10.74 12.39 -2.79
C TYR A 96 -10.76 12.18 -1.28
N PRO A 97 -11.37 13.10 -0.51
CA PRO A 97 -11.34 13.01 0.97
C PRO A 97 -12.06 11.79 1.55
N ASN A 98 -12.99 11.19 0.81
CA ASN A 98 -13.92 10.18 1.36
C ASN A 98 -13.67 8.75 0.89
N ILE A 99 -12.70 8.51 0.01
CA ILE A 99 -12.38 7.15 -0.42
C ILE A 99 -11.56 6.42 0.65
N THR A 100 -11.57 5.08 0.58
CA THR A 100 -10.75 4.25 1.44
C THR A 100 -9.36 4.08 0.82
N ILE A 101 -8.32 4.36 1.60
CA ILE A 101 -6.93 4.12 1.20
C ILE A 101 -6.39 2.97 2.04
N THR A 102 -5.97 1.89 1.37
CA THR A 102 -5.38 0.71 1.99
C THR A 102 -3.91 0.62 1.60
N LEU A 103 -3.05 0.27 2.56
CA LEU A 103 -1.62 0.10 2.34
C LEU A 103 -1.15 -1.22 2.94
N TRP A 104 -0.36 -1.98 2.17
CA TRP A 104 0.29 -3.21 2.63
C TRP A 104 1.75 -2.95 2.92
N THR A 105 2.24 -3.48 4.03
CA THR A 105 3.65 -3.41 4.40
C THR A 105 4.13 -4.75 4.97
N GLY A 106 5.37 -5.11 4.68
CA GLY A 106 6.04 -6.25 5.31
C GLY A 106 6.57 -5.96 6.70
N TYR A 107 6.64 -4.70 7.09
CA TYR A 107 6.97 -4.34 8.48
C TYR A 107 5.79 -4.66 9.39
N THR A 108 6.07 -4.99 10.65
CA THR A 108 5.01 -5.04 11.66
C THR A 108 4.72 -3.64 12.17
N TYR A 109 3.51 -3.42 12.67
CA TYR A 109 3.16 -2.13 13.28
C TYR A 109 4.12 -1.74 14.40
N SER A 110 4.55 -2.71 15.21
CA SER A 110 5.55 -2.46 16.27
C SER A 110 6.88 -1.95 15.72
N MET A 111 7.34 -2.52 14.61
CA MET A 111 8.58 -2.07 13.96
C MET A 111 8.43 -0.64 13.44
N LEU A 112 7.29 -0.32 12.83
CA LEU A 112 7.02 1.02 12.31
C LEU A 112 7.00 2.05 13.42
N MET A 113 6.42 1.72 14.57
CA MET A 113 6.27 2.64 15.69
C MET A 113 7.48 2.70 16.62
N ALA A 114 8.50 1.84 16.41
CA ALA A 114 9.71 1.85 17.25
C ALA A 114 10.52 3.14 17.10
N ASN A 115 10.60 3.68 15.88
CA ASN A 115 11.34 4.93 15.61
C ASN A 115 10.77 5.61 14.36
N PRO A 116 9.52 6.09 14.41
CA PRO A 116 8.88 6.67 13.23
C PRO A 116 9.42 8.07 12.92
N ASN A 117 9.66 8.35 11.64
CA ASN A 117 9.90 9.71 11.20
C ASN A 117 8.58 10.42 10.85
N GLU A 118 8.67 11.71 10.57
CA GLU A 118 7.49 12.53 10.28
C GLU A 118 6.74 12.04 9.03
N THR A 119 7.45 11.66 7.98
CA THR A 119 6.84 11.19 6.73
C THR A 119 6.04 9.92 6.96
N LEU A 120 6.60 8.96 7.70
CA LEU A 120 5.89 7.73 8.07
C LEU A 120 4.61 8.03 8.87
N LEU A 121 4.71 8.92 9.86
CA LEU A 121 3.54 9.31 10.65
C LEU A 121 2.47 10.00 9.80
N ASN A 122 2.86 10.84 8.85
CA ASN A 122 1.92 11.46 7.92
C ASN A 122 1.17 10.42 7.10
N ILE A 123 1.87 9.40 6.59
CA ILE A 123 1.25 8.31 5.86
C ILE A 123 0.24 7.58 6.74
N LEU A 124 0.66 7.14 7.94
CA LEU A 124 -0.18 6.39 8.85
C LEU A 124 -1.39 7.19 9.33
N ASN A 125 -1.29 8.51 9.40
CA ASN A 125 -2.40 9.37 9.79
C ASN A 125 -3.36 9.69 8.62
N THR A 126 -3.03 9.29 7.41
CA THR A 126 -3.81 9.62 6.21
C THR A 126 -4.52 8.41 5.63
N ILE A 127 -3.94 7.22 5.73
CA ILE A 127 -4.55 5.98 5.25
C ILE A 127 -5.64 5.49 6.20
N ASP A 128 -6.53 4.64 5.69
CA ASP A 128 -7.66 4.10 6.46
C ASP A 128 -7.44 2.66 6.93
N ILE A 129 -6.73 1.86 6.12
CA ILE A 129 -6.48 0.46 6.40
C ILE A 129 -4.99 0.18 6.20
N LEU A 130 -4.38 -0.47 7.17
CA LEU A 130 -3.00 -0.95 7.12
C LEU A 130 -2.99 -2.47 7.27
N VAL A 131 -2.45 -3.16 6.26
CA VAL A 131 -2.20 -4.61 6.36
C VAL A 131 -0.71 -4.77 6.63
N ASP A 132 -0.35 -5.19 7.84
CA ASP A 132 1.03 -5.21 8.29
C ASP A 132 1.55 -6.62 8.58
N GLY A 133 2.86 -6.77 8.51
CA GLY A 133 3.58 -7.99 8.78
C GLY A 133 4.11 -8.68 7.54
N PRO A 134 5.23 -9.43 7.68
CA PRO A 134 5.84 -10.12 6.55
C PRO A 134 4.95 -11.28 6.08
N PHE A 135 5.07 -11.62 4.79
CA PHE A 135 4.46 -12.85 4.30
C PHE A 135 5.27 -14.05 4.80
N ILE A 136 4.59 -14.97 5.49
CA ILE A 136 5.20 -16.21 6.00
C ILE A 136 4.56 -17.39 5.26
N GLU A 137 5.35 -18.05 4.41
CA GLU A 137 4.86 -19.11 3.53
C GLU A 137 4.19 -20.26 4.28
N SER A 138 4.71 -20.65 5.46
CA SER A 138 4.11 -21.70 6.28
C SER A 138 2.74 -21.33 6.86
N GLU A 139 2.40 -20.05 6.86
CA GLU A 139 1.10 -19.54 7.32
C GLU A 139 0.21 -19.04 6.18
N LYS A 140 0.62 -19.31 4.93
CA LYS A 140 -0.14 -18.94 3.74
C LYS A 140 -1.55 -19.51 3.79
N ASP A 141 -2.54 -18.65 3.49
CA ASP A 141 -3.94 -19.05 3.45
C ASP A 141 -4.68 -18.18 2.44
N LEU A 142 -5.05 -18.79 1.30
CA LEU A 142 -5.70 -18.08 0.20
C LEU A 142 -7.16 -17.72 0.50
N SER A 143 -7.73 -18.22 1.60
CA SER A 143 -9.09 -17.88 2.01
C SER A 143 -9.16 -16.58 2.80
N LEU A 144 -8.02 -16.02 3.22
CA LEU A 144 -7.98 -14.79 4.00
C LEU A 144 -8.30 -13.58 3.13
N LYS A 145 -9.09 -12.66 3.69
CA LYS A 145 -9.35 -11.38 3.05
C LYS A 145 -8.16 -10.44 3.27
N LEU A 146 -7.66 -9.84 2.20
CA LEU A 146 -6.60 -8.82 2.18
C LEU A 146 -5.22 -9.28 2.69
N ARG A 147 -5.08 -10.48 3.24
CA ARG A 147 -3.82 -11.00 3.78
C ARG A 147 -3.36 -12.21 3.00
N GLY A 148 -2.05 -12.38 2.85
CA GLY A 148 -1.48 -13.57 2.23
C GLY A 148 -1.20 -14.68 3.22
N SER A 149 -0.97 -14.36 4.50
CA SER A 149 -0.65 -15.31 5.56
C SER A 149 -1.29 -14.90 6.88
N ARG A 150 -1.56 -15.90 7.74
CA ARG A 150 -2.32 -15.70 8.98
C ARG A 150 -1.65 -14.80 10.00
N ASN A 151 -0.32 -14.68 9.97
CA ASN A 151 0.44 -13.81 10.88
C ASN A 151 0.23 -12.32 10.62
N GLN A 152 -0.22 -11.94 9.43
CA GLN A 152 -0.48 -10.54 9.07
C GLN A 152 -1.76 -10.04 9.74
N HIS A 153 -1.82 -8.75 10.00
CA HIS A 153 -2.99 -8.12 10.60
C HIS A 153 -3.61 -7.10 9.66
N ILE A 154 -4.94 -7.02 9.68
CA ILE A 154 -5.69 -5.92 9.07
C ILE A 154 -5.99 -4.93 10.18
N ARG A 155 -5.48 -3.71 10.05
CA ARG A 155 -5.71 -2.62 11.00
C ARG A 155 -6.56 -1.56 10.34
N VAL A 156 -7.66 -1.21 10.99
CA VAL A 156 -8.59 -0.18 10.51
C VAL A 156 -8.47 1.03 11.44
N ARG A 157 -8.34 2.22 10.85
CA ARG A 157 -8.23 3.45 11.63
C ARG A 157 -9.62 4.02 11.90
N ARG A 158 -9.97 4.14 13.18
CA ARG A 158 -11.23 4.73 13.64
C ARG A 158 -10.93 5.72 14.77
N ASP A 159 -11.46 6.92 14.65
CA ASP A 159 -11.26 7.99 15.65
C ASP A 159 -9.77 8.21 15.99
N ASN A 160 -8.93 8.20 14.95
CA ASN A 160 -7.47 8.36 15.04
C ASN A 160 -6.76 7.24 15.81
N GLN A 161 -7.40 6.07 15.95
CA GLN A 161 -6.83 4.89 16.59
C GLN A 161 -6.90 3.69 15.64
N TRP A 162 -5.92 2.80 15.75
CA TRP A 162 -5.86 1.57 14.96
C TRP A 162 -6.52 0.42 15.72
N GLU A 163 -7.43 -0.28 15.06
CA GLU A 163 -8.10 -1.48 15.58
C GLU A 163 -7.79 -2.66 14.65
N ILE A 164 -7.48 -3.83 15.24
CA ILE A 164 -7.26 -5.05 14.46
C ILE A 164 -8.61 -5.63 14.07
N GLN A 165 -8.79 -5.88 12.77
CA GLN A 165 -9.99 -6.49 12.19
C GLN A 165 -9.59 -7.60 11.23
N ASP A 166 -9.10 -8.71 11.76
CA ASP A 166 -8.57 -9.81 10.94
C ASP A 166 -9.66 -10.65 10.26
N ASP A 167 -10.90 -10.45 10.61
CA ASP A 167 -12.03 -11.17 10.01
C ASP A 167 -13.00 -10.25 9.28
#